data_d7f18145710295a41e00d64432e21447
#
_entry.id   d7f18145710295a41e00d64432e21447
#
_cell.length_a   1.000
_cell.length_b   1.000
_cell.length_c   1.000
_cell.angle_alpha   90.00
_cell.angle_beta   90.00
_cell.angle_gamma   90.00
#
_symmetry.space_group_name_H-M   'P 1'
#
loop_
_entity.id
_entity.type
_entity.pdbx_description
1 polymer ?
#
loop_
_entity_poly.entity_id
_entity_poly.type
_entity_poly.pdbx_seq_one_letter_code
_entity_poly.pdbx_strand_id
1 'polypeptide(L)'
;APEVVEAMLPYFTEKFGNPSSVYSFAAGNKEVINQQRDIIAEALGAKSNEIYFTAGGSESDNWALKATAEAYSGKGNHIITTKIEHHAILHTGEYLEKRGFEVTYLDVDENGKVKLDDLKAAIRPTTILISVMFANNEIGTIQPIKEIGEIAHEHGILFHTDAVQAFGQVPINVDECHID
;
A
#
# COMPACT_ATOMS: atom_id res chain seq x y z
N ALA A 1 19.36 8.98 -8.08
CA ALA A 1 20.53 8.53 -8.82
C ALA A 1 20.64 9.29 -10.15
N PRO A 2 21.83 9.56 -10.71
CA PRO A 2 21.99 10.27 -11.98
C PRO A 2 21.24 9.61 -13.14
N GLU A 3 21.27 8.30 -13.21
CA GLU A 3 20.64 7.50 -14.26
C GLU A 3 19.11 7.70 -14.29
N VAL A 4 18.50 7.89 -13.13
CA VAL A 4 17.06 8.19 -13.02
C VAL A 4 16.76 9.56 -13.62
N VAL A 5 17.59 10.56 -13.31
CA VAL A 5 17.42 11.91 -13.87
C VAL A 5 17.58 11.89 -15.39
N GLU A 6 18.61 11.22 -15.89
CA GLU A 6 18.86 11.07 -17.34
C GLU A 6 17.66 10.42 -18.05
N ALA A 7 17.09 9.36 -17.46
CA ALA A 7 15.91 8.69 -18.00
C ALA A 7 14.65 9.58 -18.01
N MET A 8 14.54 10.52 -17.07
CA MET A 8 13.40 11.45 -16.96
C MET A 8 13.50 12.66 -17.89
N LEU A 9 14.70 13.17 -18.17
CA LEU A 9 14.92 14.42 -18.90
C LEU A 9 14.14 14.52 -20.22
N PRO A 10 14.08 13.50 -21.11
CA PRO A 10 13.33 13.58 -22.37
C PRO A 10 11.84 13.86 -22.20
N TYR A 11 11.26 13.48 -21.06
CA TYR A 11 9.82 13.67 -20.81
C TYR A 11 9.47 15.10 -20.37
N PHE A 12 10.44 15.91 -20.02
CA PHE A 12 10.22 17.33 -19.70
C PHE A 12 10.26 18.22 -20.95
N THR A 13 10.91 17.79 -22.02
CA THR A 13 11.20 18.68 -23.17
C THR A 13 10.75 18.13 -24.51
N GLU A 14 10.74 16.80 -24.70
CA GLU A 14 10.49 16.17 -25.99
C GLU A 14 9.29 15.24 -25.99
N LYS A 15 9.15 14.40 -24.94
CA LYS A 15 8.16 13.30 -24.85
C LYS A 15 7.06 13.60 -23.81
N PHE A 16 6.45 14.80 -23.90
CA PHE A 16 5.47 15.29 -22.90
C PHE A 16 4.00 15.14 -23.35
N GLY A 17 3.72 14.38 -24.39
CA GLY A 17 2.36 14.18 -24.89
C GLY A 17 1.47 13.43 -23.89
N ASN A 18 0.19 13.81 -23.80
CA ASN A 18 -0.78 13.13 -22.94
C ASN A 18 -1.00 11.69 -23.40
N PRO A 19 -0.71 10.68 -22.56
CA PRO A 19 -0.80 9.26 -22.94
C PRO A 19 -2.21 8.79 -23.29
N SER A 20 -3.25 9.55 -22.94
CA SER A 20 -4.65 9.26 -23.30
C SER A 20 -5.06 9.85 -24.65
N SER A 21 -4.19 10.64 -25.29
CA SER A 21 -4.49 11.24 -26.58
C SER A 21 -4.31 10.27 -27.74
N VAL A 22 -5.07 10.49 -28.82
CA VAL A 22 -5.03 9.65 -30.05
C VAL A 22 -3.94 10.09 -31.05
N TYR A 23 -3.20 11.15 -30.75
CA TYR A 23 -2.15 11.67 -31.62
C TYR A 23 -0.90 10.81 -31.60
N SER A 24 -0.23 10.66 -32.72
CA SER A 24 1.03 9.90 -32.85
C SER A 24 2.12 10.42 -31.91
N PHE A 25 2.19 11.73 -31.68
CA PHE A 25 3.11 12.36 -30.71
C PHE A 25 2.96 11.82 -29.29
N ALA A 26 1.74 11.44 -28.88
CA ALA A 26 1.45 10.95 -27.53
C ALA A 26 1.47 9.41 -27.42
N ALA A 27 1.40 8.69 -28.53
CA ALA A 27 1.28 7.23 -28.55
C ALA A 27 2.44 6.54 -27.82
N GLY A 28 3.67 7.02 -28.00
CA GLY A 28 4.86 6.48 -27.33
C GLY A 28 4.83 6.60 -25.79
N ASN A 29 4.18 7.63 -25.25
CA ASN A 29 4.11 7.83 -23.80
C ASN A 29 3.20 6.80 -23.11
N LYS A 30 2.11 6.38 -23.76
CA LYS A 30 1.25 5.31 -23.25
C LYS A 30 2.01 3.99 -23.14
N GLU A 31 2.78 3.67 -24.19
CA GLU A 31 3.61 2.47 -24.21
C GLU A 31 4.66 2.47 -23.09
N VAL A 32 5.35 3.58 -22.89
CA VAL A 32 6.32 3.72 -21.78
C VAL A 32 5.66 3.52 -20.42
N ILE A 33 4.49 4.11 -20.17
CA ILE A 33 3.76 3.93 -18.92
C ILE A 33 3.39 2.45 -18.71
N ASN A 34 2.93 1.76 -19.76
CA ASN A 34 2.59 0.34 -19.66
C ASN A 34 3.84 -0.50 -19.36
N GLN A 35 4.95 -0.25 -20.05
CA GLN A 35 6.23 -0.93 -19.74
C GLN A 35 6.67 -0.73 -18.29
N GLN A 36 6.51 0.48 -17.74
CA GLN A 36 6.83 0.73 -16.33
C GLN A 36 5.88 -0.02 -15.38
N ARG A 37 4.59 -0.16 -15.72
CA ARG A 37 3.66 -1.01 -14.97
C ARG A 37 4.09 -2.46 -14.97
N ASP A 38 4.49 -2.99 -16.13
CA ASP A 38 4.94 -4.37 -16.25
C ASP A 38 6.15 -4.65 -15.36
N ILE A 39 7.14 -3.74 -15.37
CA ILE A 39 8.35 -3.85 -14.54
C ILE A 39 8.00 -3.82 -13.05
N ILE A 40 7.13 -2.91 -12.62
CA ILE A 40 6.72 -2.79 -11.22
C ILE A 40 5.90 -4.02 -10.80
N ALA A 41 4.99 -4.47 -11.65
CA ALA A 41 4.18 -5.66 -11.40
C ALA A 41 5.06 -6.91 -11.24
N GLU A 42 6.03 -7.12 -12.13
CA GLU A 42 6.99 -8.23 -12.03
C GLU A 42 7.77 -8.16 -10.70
N ALA A 43 8.24 -6.97 -10.31
CA ALA A 43 8.99 -6.78 -9.07
C ALA A 43 8.17 -7.05 -7.80
N LEU A 44 6.84 -6.97 -7.87
CA LEU A 44 5.91 -7.22 -6.76
C LEU A 44 5.26 -8.62 -6.82
N GLY A 45 5.43 -9.38 -7.90
CA GLY A 45 4.67 -10.59 -8.15
C GLY A 45 3.18 -10.32 -8.44
N ALA A 46 2.86 -9.12 -8.94
CA ALA A 46 1.51 -8.66 -9.26
C ALA A 46 1.24 -8.66 -10.77
N LYS A 47 0.03 -8.29 -11.19
CA LYS A 47 -0.34 -8.09 -12.60
C LYS A 47 -0.28 -6.61 -12.97
N SER A 48 0.05 -6.29 -14.21
CA SER A 48 0.16 -4.91 -14.70
C SER A 48 -1.12 -4.08 -14.49
N ASN A 49 -2.29 -4.70 -14.59
CA ASN A 49 -3.58 -4.04 -14.36
C ASN A 49 -3.90 -3.80 -12.87
N GLU A 50 -3.07 -4.28 -11.96
CA GLU A 50 -3.15 -4.03 -10.52
C GLU A 50 -2.25 -2.86 -10.09
N ILE A 51 -1.43 -2.31 -11.00
CA ILE A 51 -0.53 -1.19 -10.72
C ILE A 51 -1.20 0.14 -11.08
N TYR A 52 -1.28 1.04 -10.10
CA TYR A 52 -1.83 2.38 -10.25
C TYR A 52 -0.80 3.42 -9.82
N PHE A 53 -0.54 4.40 -10.68
CA PHE A 53 0.34 5.52 -10.36
C PHE A 53 -0.42 6.61 -9.62
N THR A 54 0.15 7.06 -8.52
CA THR A 54 -0.35 8.17 -7.68
C THR A 54 0.71 9.25 -7.55
N ALA A 55 0.36 10.39 -6.95
CA ALA A 55 1.30 11.46 -6.69
C ALA A 55 2.31 11.15 -5.55
N GLY A 56 2.07 10.07 -4.80
CA GLY A 56 2.97 9.63 -3.72
C GLY A 56 2.28 8.67 -2.74
N GLY A 57 3.06 8.11 -1.80
CA GLY A 57 2.59 7.13 -0.82
C GLY A 57 1.39 7.61 -0.02
N SER A 58 1.39 8.89 0.41
CA SER A 58 0.24 9.44 1.16
C SER A 58 -1.08 9.41 0.39
N GLU A 59 -1.06 9.60 -0.93
CA GLU A 59 -2.26 9.44 -1.76
C GLU A 59 -2.66 7.98 -1.84
N SER A 60 -1.69 7.08 -2.06
CA SER A 60 -1.93 5.64 -2.13
C SER A 60 -2.56 5.10 -0.84
N ASP A 61 -1.98 5.42 0.32
CA ASP A 61 -2.47 5.01 1.63
C ASP A 61 -3.91 5.51 1.89
N ASN A 62 -4.13 6.81 1.62
CA ASN A 62 -5.46 7.40 1.77
C ASN A 62 -6.47 6.73 0.85
N TRP A 63 -6.09 6.45 -0.38
CA TRP A 63 -6.97 5.78 -1.33
C TRP A 63 -7.26 4.36 -0.89
N ALA A 64 -6.25 3.57 -0.56
CA ALA A 64 -6.41 2.20 -0.10
C ALA A 64 -7.35 2.11 1.12
N LEU A 65 -7.11 2.89 2.18
CA LEU A 65 -7.90 2.82 3.40
C LEU A 65 -9.34 3.34 3.20
N LYS A 66 -9.50 4.51 2.55
CA LYS A 66 -10.81 5.14 2.38
C LYS A 66 -11.69 4.38 1.40
N ALA A 67 -11.14 3.93 0.28
CA ALA A 67 -11.90 3.16 -0.70
C ALA A 67 -12.31 1.79 -0.13
N THR A 68 -11.43 1.12 0.62
CA THR A 68 -11.77 -0.12 1.31
C THR A 68 -12.86 0.11 2.35
N ALA A 69 -12.73 1.13 3.19
CA ALA A 69 -13.74 1.48 4.19
C ALA A 69 -15.10 1.72 3.54
N GLU A 70 -15.16 2.47 2.45
CA GLU A 70 -16.40 2.72 1.71
C GLU A 70 -16.98 1.46 1.09
N ALA A 71 -16.15 0.72 0.33
CA ALA A 71 -16.59 -0.46 -0.42
C ALA A 71 -17.04 -1.61 0.50
N TYR A 72 -16.44 -1.74 1.67
CA TYR A 72 -16.71 -2.82 2.63
C TYR A 72 -17.59 -2.40 3.82
N SER A 73 -18.11 -1.18 3.84
CA SER A 73 -18.98 -0.67 4.91
C SER A 73 -20.20 -1.55 5.22
N GLY A 74 -20.69 -2.29 4.22
CA GLY A 74 -21.77 -3.28 4.39
C GLY A 74 -21.35 -4.60 5.06
N LYS A 75 -20.03 -4.87 5.14
CA LYS A 75 -19.47 -6.08 5.80
C LYS A 75 -19.01 -5.80 7.23
N GLY A 76 -18.59 -4.58 7.51
CA GLY A 76 -18.09 -4.17 8.82
C GLY A 76 -17.55 -2.76 8.83
N ASN A 77 -17.10 -2.33 10.00
CA ASN A 77 -16.62 -0.97 10.23
C ASN A 77 -15.32 -0.92 11.06
N HIS A 78 -14.65 -2.06 11.25
CA HIS A 78 -13.44 -2.13 12.08
C HIS A 78 -12.18 -2.28 11.22
N ILE A 79 -11.18 -1.49 11.56
CA ILE A 79 -9.84 -1.47 10.92
C ILE A 79 -8.79 -1.68 12.01
N ILE A 80 -7.79 -2.48 11.74
CA ILE A 80 -6.64 -2.68 12.62
C ILE A 80 -5.41 -2.07 11.96
N THR A 81 -4.66 -1.28 12.70
CA THR A 81 -3.38 -0.70 12.27
C THR A 81 -2.40 -0.63 13.44
N THR A 82 -1.22 -0.03 13.27
CA THR A 82 -0.22 0.11 14.34
C THR A 82 -0.05 1.56 14.77
N LYS A 83 0.52 1.77 15.97
CA LYS A 83 0.85 3.12 16.46
C LYS A 83 2.08 3.72 15.80
N ILE A 84 2.86 2.92 15.08
CA ILE A 84 4.12 3.34 14.45
C ILE A 84 3.99 3.61 12.95
N GLU A 85 2.76 3.65 12.44
CA GLU A 85 2.51 3.94 11.03
C GLU A 85 2.92 5.37 10.64
N HIS A 86 3.13 5.56 9.35
CA HIS A 86 3.26 6.90 8.79
C HIS A 86 1.98 7.72 9.04
N HIS A 87 2.11 9.03 9.20
CA HIS A 87 1.00 9.94 9.44
C HIS A 87 -0.13 9.86 8.39
N ALA A 88 0.17 9.45 7.16
CA ALA A 88 -0.83 9.22 6.13
C ALA A 88 -1.86 8.15 6.56
N ILE A 89 -1.41 7.09 7.24
CA ILE A 89 -2.28 6.04 7.78
C ILE A 89 -2.98 6.53 9.06
N LEU A 90 -2.22 7.07 10.03
CA LEU A 90 -2.77 7.51 11.32
C LEU A 90 -3.87 8.57 11.15
N HIS A 91 -3.61 9.63 10.37
CA HIS A 91 -4.62 10.66 10.13
C HIS A 91 -5.81 10.15 9.29
N THR A 92 -5.60 9.16 8.42
CA THR A 92 -6.71 8.52 7.70
C THR A 92 -7.56 7.69 8.66
N GLY A 93 -6.95 6.99 9.63
CA GLY A 93 -7.65 6.31 10.71
C GLY A 93 -8.55 7.27 11.49
N GLU A 94 -7.98 8.38 12.00
CA GLU A 94 -8.72 9.43 12.72
C GLU A 94 -9.87 10.03 11.88
N TYR A 95 -9.66 10.18 10.57
CA TYR A 95 -10.70 10.64 9.65
C TYR A 95 -11.85 9.64 9.53
N LEU A 96 -11.53 8.33 9.47
CA LEU A 96 -12.53 7.27 9.38
C LEU A 96 -13.29 7.09 10.70
N GLU A 97 -12.64 7.24 11.86
CA GLU A 97 -13.29 7.22 13.18
C GLU A 97 -14.41 8.30 13.28
N LYS A 98 -14.13 9.52 12.78
CA LYS A 98 -15.13 10.60 12.69
C LYS A 98 -16.33 10.27 11.78
N ARG A 99 -16.26 9.17 11.02
CA ARG A 99 -17.29 8.68 10.10
C ARG A 99 -17.94 7.37 10.54
N GLY A 100 -17.69 6.95 11.78
CA GLY A 100 -18.34 5.79 12.39
C GLY A 100 -17.59 4.48 12.20
N PHE A 101 -16.35 4.53 11.71
CA PHE A 101 -15.46 3.38 11.76
C PHE A 101 -14.79 3.26 13.13
N GLU A 102 -14.40 2.05 13.49
CA GLU A 102 -13.62 1.77 14.68
C GLU A 102 -12.20 1.43 14.24
N VAL A 103 -11.18 2.06 14.85
CA VAL A 103 -9.78 1.78 14.52
C VAL A 103 -9.05 1.29 15.76
N THR A 104 -8.46 0.10 15.67
CA THR A 104 -7.57 -0.42 16.71
C THR A 104 -6.13 -0.14 16.31
N TYR A 105 -5.41 0.59 17.16
CA TYR A 105 -4.00 0.91 17.00
C TYR A 105 -3.17 -0.01 17.90
N LEU A 106 -2.57 -1.03 17.31
CA LEU A 106 -1.73 -1.99 18.02
C LEU A 106 -0.44 -1.35 18.55
N ASP A 107 -0.05 -1.74 19.73
CA ASP A 107 1.29 -1.51 20.23
C ASP A 107 2.31 -2.45 19.58
N VAL A 108 3.57 -2.07 19.64
CA VAL A 108 4.69 -2.87 19.16
C VAL A 108 5.59 -3.26 20.34
N ASP A 109 6.47 -4.24 20.13
CA ASP A 109 7.48 -4.61 21.12
C ASP A 109 8.63 -3.59 21.19
N GLU A 110 9.64 -3.85 22.02
CA GLU A 110 10.83 -3.01 22.19
C GLU A 110 11.69 -2.87 20.91
N ASN A 111 11.48 -3.72 19.93
CA ASN A 111 12.15 -3.67 18.62
C ASN A 111 11.28 -3.02 17.54
N GLY A 112 10.09 -2.54 17.91
CA GLY A 112 9.12 -1.95 16.99
C GLY A 112 8.34 -2.98 16.15
N LYS A 113 8.29 -4.27 16.56
CA LYS A 113 7.54 -5.32 15.86
C LYS A 113 6.15 -5.49 16.43
N VAL A 114 5.19 -5.71 15.54
CA VAL A 114 3.82 -6.11 15.90
C VAL A 114 3.86 -7.50 16.54
N LYS A 115 3.14 -7.64 17.66
CA LYS A 115 2.92 -8.93 18.30
C LYS A 115 1.72 -9.62 17.62
N LEU A 116 1.97 -10.78 17.02
CA LEU A 116 0.93 -11.50 16.27
C LEU A 116 -0.24 -11.94 17.16
N ASP A 117 0.00 -12.22 18.42
CA ASP A 117 -1.05 -12.58 19.39
C ASP A 117 -1.96 -11.38 19.68
N ASP A 118 -1.40 -10.16 19.79
CA ASP A 118 -2.18 -8.93 19.96
C ASP A 118 -3.01 -8.64 18.71
N LEU A 119 -2.44 -8.86 17.52
CA LEU A 119 -3.16 -8.75 16.25
C LEU A 119 -4.35 -9.71 16.21
N LYS A 120 -4.14 -11.01 16.51
CA LYS A 120 -5.21 -12.01 16.55
C LYS A 120 -6.30 -11.66 17.55
N ALA A 121 -5.92 -11.18 18.74
CA ALA A 121 -6.87 -10.77 19.77
C ALA A 121 -7.69 -9.53 19.39
N ALA A 122 -7.17 -8.67 18.51
CA ALA A 122 -7.86 -7.47 18.04
C ALA A 122 -8.90 -7.75 16.93
N ILE A 123 -8.85 -8.92 16.28
CA ILE A 123 -9.77 -9.27 15.19
C ILE A 123 -11.20 -9.42 15.73
N ARG A 124 -12.15 -8.82 15.05
CA ARG A 124 -13.58 -8.84 15.34
C ARG A 124 -14.38 -9.30 14.12
N PRO A 125 -15.61 -9.76 14.29
CA PRO A 125 -16.48 -10.08 13.13
C PRO A 125 -16.71 -8.91 12.18
N THR A 126 -16.53 -7.68 12.66
CA THR A 126 -16.66 -6.44 11.88
C THR A 126 -15.34 -5.94 11.29
N THR A 127 -14.25 -6.66 11.46
CA THR A 127 -12.93 -6.27 10.90
C THR A 127 -12.92 -6.46 9.39
N ILE A 128 -12.65 -5.38 8.66
CA ILE A 128 -12.64 -5.38 7.18
C ILE A 128 -11.24 -5.17 6.59
N LEU A 129 -10.32 -4.62 7.37
CA LEU A 129 -8.98 -4.28 6.92
C LEU A 129 -7.96 -4.39 8.06
N ILE A 130 -6.83 -4.99 7.77
CA ILE A 130 -5.61 -4.89 8.55
C ILE A 130 -4.61 -4.07 7.72
N SER A 131 -4.05 -3.02 8.30
CA SER A 131 -3.07 -2.14 7.63
C SER A 131 -1.83 -2.02 8.51
N VAL A 132 -0.71 -2.61 8.07
CA VAL A 132 0.56 -2.59 8.80
C VAL A 132 1.68 -2.27 7.82
N MET A 133 2.49 -1.24 8.13
CA MET A 133 3.62 -0.86 7.30
C MET A 133 4.62 -2.01 7.14
N PHE A 134 5.24 -2.13 5.98
CA PHE A 134 6.22 -3.18 5.72
C PHE A 134 7.52 -2.97 6.50
N ALA A 135 8.04 -1.76 6.43
CA ALA A 135 9.24 -1.33 7.16
C ALA A 135 9.07 0.09 7.68
N ASN A 136 9.46 0.31 8.92
CA ASN A 136 9.33 1.63 9.52
C ASN A 136 10.41 2.59 9.00
N ASN A 137 10.01 3.79 8.62
CA ASN A 137 10.88 4.81 8.03
C ASN A 137 11.85 5.47 9.02
N GLU A 138 11.62 5.36 10.32
CA GLU A 138 12.45 5.99 11.36
C GLU A 138 13.44 5.01 11.99
N ILE A 139 12.97 3.82 12.36
CA ILE A 139 13.76 2.82 13.08
C ILE A 139 14.22 1.64 12.23
N GLY A 140 13.72 1.52 10.98
CA GLY A 140 14.14 0.49 10.03
C GLY A 140 13.60 -0.92 10.32
N THR A 141 12.74 -1.09 11.31
CA THR A 141 12.16 -2.39 11.65
C THR A 141 11.28 -2.92 10.53
N ILE A 142 11.56 -4.13 10.08
CA ILE A 142 10.73 -4.87 9.11
C ILE A 142 9.71 -5.70 9.89
N GLN A 143 8.43 -5.55 9.53
CA GLN A 143 7.32 -6.25 10.16
C GLN A 143 7.20 -7.71 9.64
N PRO A 144 6.58 -8.62 10.40
CA PRO A 144 6.32 -10.00 9.98
C PRO A 144 5.15 -10.05 8.99
N ILE A 145 5.36 -9.47 7.80
CA ILE A 145 4.32 -9.21 6.80
C ILE A 145 3.63 -10.49 6.33
N LYS A 146 4.40 -11.55 6.09
CA LYS A 146 3.84 -12.82 5.63
C LYS A 146 2.89 -13.41 6.68
N GLU A 147 3.31 -13.45 7.92
CA GLU A 147 2.50 -13.99 9.03
C GLU A 147 1.24 -13.12 9.28
N ILE A 148 1.36 -11.80 9.13
CA ILE A 148 0.21 -10.88 9.23
C ILE A 148 -0.77 -11.14 8.07
N GLY A 149 -0.27 -11.29 6.85
CA GLY A 149 -1.08 -11.62 5.68
C GLY A 149 -1.77 -12.97 5.79
N GLU A 150 -1.07 -14.00 6.28
CA GLU A 150 -1.66 -15.32 6.57
C GLU A 150 -2.83 -15.19 7.56
N ILE A 151 -2.65 -14.45 8.66
CA ILE A 151 -3.71 -14.20 9.65
C ILE A 151 -4.90 -13.47 9.01
N ALA A 152 -4.66 -12.43 8.23
CA ALA A 152 -5.71 -11.68 7.54
C ALA A 152 -6.51 -12.58 6.59
N HIS A 153 -5.78 -13.36 5.77
CA HIS A 153 -6.36 -14.27 4.78
C HIS A 153 -7.22 -15.38 5.44
N GLU A 154 -6.73 -16.01 6.52
CA GLU A 154 -7.46 -17.00 7.28
C GLU A 154 -8.81 -16.49 7.82
N HIS A 155 -8.91 -15.20 8.10
CA HIS A 155 -10.12 -14.54 8.60
C HIS A 155 -10.96 -13.87 7.51
N GLY A 156 -10.53 -13.93 6.24
CA GLY A 156 -11.22 -13.26 5.12
C GLY A 156 -11.22 -11.74 5.20
N ILE A 157 -10.17 -11.18 5.82
CA ILE A 157 -9.93 -9.75 6.02
C ILE A 157 -8.92 -9.28 4.99
N LEU A 158 -9.14 -8.10 4.39
CA LEU A 158 -8.16 -7.50 3.47
C LEU A 158 -6.88 -7.08 4.22
N PHE A 159 -5.74 -7.28 3.58
CA PHE A 159 -4.45 -6.85 4.09
C PHE A 159 -3.82 -5.78 3.21
N HIS A 160 -3.56 -4.62 3.80
CA HIS A 160 -2.82 -3.50 3.21
C HIS A 160 -1.47 -3.33 3.90
N THR A 161 -0.44 -2.98 3.14
CA THR A 161 0.87 -2.59 3.69
C THR A 161 1.38 -1.31 3.02
N ASP A 162 1.82 -0.33 3.81
CA ASP A 162 2.67 0.76 3.34
C ASP A 162 4.09 0.22 3.16
N ALA A 163 4.49 0.02 1.91
CA ALA A 163 5.79 -0.51 1.53
C ALA A 163 6.75 0.56 0.96
N VAL A 164 6.49 1.84 1.19
CA VAL A 164 7.31 2.96 0.66
C VAL A 164 8.79 2.80 1.02
N GLN A 165 9.10 2.30 2.21
CA GLN A 165 10.49 2.08 2.65
C GLN A 165 11.04 0.70 2.26
N ALA A 166 10.19 -0.22 1.84
CA ALA A 166 10.58 -1.59 1.56
C ALA A 166 10.78 -1.87 0.06
N PHE A 167 9.92 -1.31 -0.80
CA PHE A 167 9.96 -1.56 -2.24
C PHE A 167 11.31 -1.13 -2.84
N GLY A 168 11.93 -2.05 -3.57
CA GLY A 168 13.28 -1.85 -4.14
C GLY A 168 14.43 -2.03 -3.15
N GLN A 169 14.18 -2.23 -1.84
CA GLN A 169 15.19 -2.50 -0.81
C GLN A 169 15.16 -3.95 -0.34
N VAL A 170 13.97 -4.52 -0.23
CA VAL A 170 13.76 -5.93 0.14
C VAL A 170 12.83 -6.60 -0.88
N PRO A 171 12.97 -7.91 -1.09
CA PRO A 171 12.05 -8.65 -1.96
C PRO A 171 10.63 -8.58 -1.40
N ILE A 172 9.66 -8.30 -2.28
CA ILE A 172 8.23 -8.30 -1.96
C ILE A 172 7.54 -9.19 -3.00
N ASN A 173 6.69 -10.10 -2.55
CA ASN A 173 5.76 -10.84 -3.39
C ASN A 173 4.38 -10.76 -2.76
N VAL A 174 3.45 -10.10 -3.45
CA VAL A 174 2.12 -9.82 -2.91
C VAL A 174 1.30 -11.08 -2.71
N ASP A 175 1.42 -12.06 -3.60
CA ASP A 175 0.70 -13.33 -3.50
C ASP A 175 1.22 -14.17 -2.32
N GLU A 176 2.56 -14.29 -2.17
CA GLU A 176 3.19 -15.06 -1.09
C GLU A 176 2.94 -14.45 0.30
N CYS A 177 2.73 -13.15 0.36
CA CYS A 177 2.46 -12.40 1.60
C CYS A 177 0.97 -12.13 1.80
N HIS A 178 0.07 -12.61 0.93
CA HIS A 178 -1.37 -12.35 0.99
C HIS A 178 -1.70 -10.85 1.12
N ILE A 179 -0.99 -10.00 0.36
CA ILE A 179 -1.22 -8.56 0.32
C ILE A 179 -2.27 -8.26 -0.76
N ASP A 180 -3.39 -7.62 -0.36
CA ASP A 180 -4.47 -7.22 -1.28
C ASP A 180 -4.26 -5.84 -1.89
#